data_613bc7a15c5afe050d0762bf4dc5a7c0
#
_entry.id   613bc7a15c5afe050d0762bf4dc5a7c0
#
_cell.length_a   1.000
_cell.length_b   1.000
_cell.length_c   1.000
_cell.angle_alpha   90.00
_cell.angle_beta   90.00
_cell.angle_gamma   90.00
#
_symmetry.space_group_name_H-M   'P 1'
#
loop_
_entity.id
_entity.type
_entity.pdbx_description
1 polymer ?
#
loop_
_entity_poly.entity_id
_entity_poly.type
_entity_poly.pdbx_seq_one_letter_code
_entity_poly.pdbx_strand_id
1 'polypeptide(L)'
;MTKKKTNEEELETTEETSAEVAEESTEKTPEVTCESVKAEYEDKLMRLAAEYDNFRKRTIKERDLIAANSVGDAVMHLLPAMDNLARAIAALEGEDDNPAKQGFMLIARQFDEAFANIGIEKIPAVGTEFDPNLHNAVMHVDDDSVGDNMIVEELMPGYKYKEKIIRHSMVKVAN
;
A
#
# COMPACT_ATOMS: atom_id res chain seq x y z
N MET A 1 4.08 -21.93 -62.95
CA MET A 1 3.10 -22.41 -63.95
C MET A 1 1.85 -22.85 -63.20
N THR A 2 0.67 -22.27 -63.64
CA THR A 2 -0.69 -22.72 -63.32
C THR A 2 -1.18 -22.56 -61.87
N LYS A 3 -2.04 -21.61 -61.48
CA LYS A 3 -3.42 -21.37 -61.88
C LYS A 3 -3.85 -19.96 -61.49
N LYS A 4 -4.11 -19.17 -62.50
CA LYS A 4 -4.91 -17.96 -62.43
C LYS A 4 -6.10 -18.27 -63.33
N LYS A 5 -7.25 -18.58 -62.76
CA LYS A 5 -8.56 -18.62 -63.41
C LYS A 5 -9.56 -19.18 -62.42
N THR A 6 -10.39 -18.32 -61.85
CA THR A 6 -11.77 -18.53 -61.41
C THR A 6 -12.14 -17.40 -60.43
N ASN A 7 -12.52 -16.30 -60.96
CA ASN A 7 -13.23 -15.25 -60.21
C ASN A 7 -13.86 -14.21 -61.16
N GLU A 8 -14.48 -14.65 -62.19
CA GLU A 8 -15.19 -13.77 -63.14
C GLU A 8 -16.62 -14.22 -63.49
N GLU A 9 -17.20 -15.16 -62.72
CA GLU A 9 -18.54 -15.68 -63.01
C GLU A 9 -19.58 -15.57 -61.87
N GLU A 10 -19.40 -14.71 -60.89
CA GLU A 10 -20.38 -14.45 -59.82
C GLU A 10 -20.83 -12.98 -59.72
N LEU A 11 -20.80 -12.20 -60.76
CA LEU A 11 -21.15 -10.78 -60.75
C LEU A 11 -22.35 -10.42 -61.66
N GLU A 12 -23.16 -11.38 -62.12
CA GLU A 12 -24.29 -11.10 -63.02
C GLU A 12 -25.67 -11.60 -62.55
N THR A 13 -25.93 -11.84 -61.27
CA THR A 13 -27.27 -12.28 -60.81
C THR A 13 -27.72 -11.60 -59.52
N THR A 14 -27.51 -10.30 -59.36
CA THR A 14 -28.10 -9.53 -58.23
C THR A 14 -28.57 -8.13 -58.63
N GLU A 15 -29.06 -7.93 -59.86
CA GLU A 15 -29.66 -6.64 -60.25
C GLU A 15 -31.16 -6.67 -60.53
N GLU A 16 -31.90 -7.68 -60.14
CA GLU A 16 -33.36 -7.74 -60.37
C GLU A 16 -34.21 -8.04 -59.15
N THR A 17 -33.85 -7.59 -57.93
CA THR A 17 -34.78 -7.69 -56.78
C THR A 17 -34.60 -6.50 -55.79
N SER A 18 -34.61 -5.27 -56.29
CA SER A 18 -34.62 -4.09 -55.41
C SER A 18 -35.62 -3.00 -55.89
N ALA A 19 -36.81 -3.40 -56.28
CA ALA A 19 -37.87 -2.46 -56.66
C ALA A 19 -39.24 -2.76 -56.08
N GLU A 20 -39.32 -3.32 -54.87
CA GLU A 20 -40.64 -3.48 -54.23
C GLU A 20 -40.47 -3.75 -52.71
N VAL A 21 -39.98 -2.82 -51.93
CA VAL A 21 -40.32 -2.57 -50.52
C VAL A 21 -39.77 -1.17 -50.13
N ALA A 22 -40.42 -0.14 -50.59
CA ALA A 22 -40.15 1.23 -50.18
C ALA A 22 -41.45 1.92 -49.78
N GLU A 23 -42.19 1.35 -48.86
CA GLU A 23 -43.25 2.06 -48.12
C GLU A 23 -43.53 1.29 -46.85
N GLU A 24 -43.05 1.79 -45.74
CA GLU A 24 -43.54 1.70 -44.36
C GLU A 24 -42.43 1.46 -43.32
N SER A 25 -41.73 2.53 -42.98
CA SER A 25 -41.38 2.80 -41.58
C SER A 25 -40.75 4.17 -41.46
N THR A 26 -41.57 5.21 -41.43
CA THR A 26 -41.14 6.49 -40.84
C THR A 26 -41.03 6.31 -39.34
N GLU A 27 -40.04 5.59 -38.89
CA GLU A 27 -39.53 5.74 -37.53
C GLU A 27 -38.94 7.17 -37.42
N LYS A 28 -39.59 7.97 -36.61
CA LYS A 28 -39.15 9.30 -36.19
C LYS A 28 -37.80 9.16 -35.54
N THR A 29 -36.75 9.29 -36.33
CA THR A 29 -35.43 9.59 -35.80
C THR A 29 -35.57 10.92 -35.07
N PRO A 30 -35.33 11.03 -33.75
CA PRO A 30 -35.38 12.30 -33.06
C PRO A 30 -34.38 13.23 -33.77
N GLU A 31 -34.84 14.38 -34.23
CA GLU A 31 -33.98 15.42 -34.78
C GLU A 31 -32.94 15.73 -33.71
N VAL A 32 -31.75 15.17 -33.87
CA VAL A 32 -30.61 15.45 -33.01
C VAL A 32 -30.20 16.87 -33.31
N THR A 33 -30.74 17.80 -32.55
CA THR A 33 -30.36 19.21 -32.66
C THR A 33 -28.92 19.39 -32.22
N CYS A 34 -28.20 20.27 -32.89
CA CYS A 34 -26.81 20.56 -32.58
C CYS A 34 -26.63 20.93 -31.08
N GLU A 35 -27.66 21.48 -30.45
CA GLU A 35 -27.69 21.83 -29.03
C GLU A 35 -27.77 20.58 -28.13
N SER A 36 -28.54 19.56 -28.49
CA SER A 36 -28.64 18.33 -27.69
C SER A 36 -27.33 17.55 -27.72
N VAL A 37 -26.67 17.49 -28.88
CA VAL A 37 -25.34 16.87 -29.01
C VAL A 37 -24.30 17.62 -28.17
N LYS A 38 -24.33 18.96 -28.19
CA LYS A 38 -23.43 19.79 -27.41
C LYS A 38 -23.61 19.58 -25.90
N ALA A 39 -24.86 19.53 -25.43
CA ALA A 39 -25.16 19.26 -24.03
C ALA A 39 -24.67 17.86 -23.58
N GLU A 40 -24.85 16.84 -24.44
CA GLU A 40 -24.32 15.50 -24.14
C GLU A 40 -22.78 15.46 -24.06
N TYR A 41 -22.09 16.21 -24.93
CA TYR A 41 -20.63 16.31 -24.87
C TYR A 41 -20.16 17.08 -23.65
N GLU A 42 -20.84 18.15 -23.26
CA GLU A 42 -20.54 18.90 -22.03
C GLU A 42 -20.71 18.01 -20.79
N ASP A 43 -21.79 17.22 -20.71
CA ASP A 43 -22.00 16.26 -19.63
C ASP A 43 -20.91 15.19 -19.60
N LYS A 44 -20.53 14.65 -20.76
CA LYS A 44 -19.44 13.66 -20.87
C LYS A 44 -18.11 14.25 -20.43
N LEU A 45 -17.81 15.50 -20.81
CA LEU A 45 -16.60 16.20 -20.39
C LEU A 45 -16.57 16.47 -18.90
N MET A 46 -17.66 16.93 -18.30
CA MET A 46 -17.76 17.13 -16.84
C MET A 46 -17.55 15.82 -16.08
N ARG A 47 -18.18 14.75 -16.53
CA ARG A 47 -18.04 13.43 -15.93
C ARG A 47 -16.59 12.93 -16.06
N LEU A 48 -15.99 13.04 -17.25
CA LEU A 48 -14.61 12.64 -17.48
C LEU A 48 -13.63 13.43 -16.62
N ALA A 49 -13.86 14.74 -16.46
CA ALA A 49 -13.05 15.60 -15.59
C ALA A 49 -13.15 15.15 -14.14
N ALA A 50 -14.35 14.84 -13.64
CA ALA A 50 -14.56 14.33 -12.30
C ALA A 50 -13.89 12.95 -12.07
N GLU A 51 -14.00 12.05 -13.04
CA GLU A 51 -13.34 10.73 -13.02
C GLU A 51 -11.81 10.89 -13.01
N TYR A 52 -11.27 11.81 -13.80
CA TYR A 52 -9.84 12.11 -13.85
C TYR A 52 -9.31 12.67 -12.52
N ASP A 53 -10.05 13.60 -11.90
CA ASP A 53 -9.68 14.15 -10.60
C ASP A 53 -9.69 13.07 -9.50
N ASN A 54 -10.67 12.19 -9.50
CA ASN A 54 -10.74 11.05 -8.60
C ASN A 54 -9.58 10.08 -8.84
N PHE A 55 -9.29 9.76 -10.09
CA PHE A 55 -8.15 8.93 -10.48
C PHE A 55 -6.82 9.55 -10.00
N ARG A 56 -6.61 10.85 -10.25
CA ARG A 56 -5.40 11.56 -9.83
C ARG A 56 -5.21 11.50 -8.32
N LYS A 57 -6.27 11.79 -7.54
CA LYS A 57 -6.21 11.72 -6.07
C LYS A 57 -5.88 10.31 -5.57
N ARG A 58 -6.49 9.29 -6.19
CA ARG A 58 -6.22 7.89 -5.86
C ARG A 58 -4.78 7.50 -6.19
N THR A 59 -4.30 7.85 -7.38
CA THR A 59 -2.94 7.53 -7.83
C THR A 59 -1.87 8.16 -6.93
N ILE A 60 -2.08 9.39 -6.46
CA ILE A 60 -1.15 10.03 -5.49
C ILE A 60 -1.09 9.20 -4.20
N LYS A 61 -2.25 8.85 -3.62
CA LYS A 61 -2.31 8.03 -2.41
C LYS A 61 -1.67 6.65 -2.60
N GLU A 62 -1.90 6.01 -3.75
CA GLU A 62 -1.29 4.72 -4.07
C GLU A 62 0.24 4.81 -4.17
N ARG A 63 0.76 5.88 -4.78
CA ARG A 63 2.22 6.12 -4.85
C ARG A 63 2.84 6.33 -3.48
N ASP A 64 2.20 7.11 -2.62
CA ASP A 64 2.66 7.32 -1.25
C ASP A 64 2.65 6.02 -0.44
N LEU A 65 1.62 5.20 -0.63
CA LEU A 65 1.52 3.89 0.01
C LEU A 65 2.60 2.92 -0.48
N ILE A 66 2.87 2.89 -1.80
CA ILE A 66 3.93 2.04 -2.38
C ILE A 66 5.30 2.47 -1.82
N ALA A 67 5.57 3.78 -1.76
CA ALA A 67 6.81 4.28 -1.18
C ALA A 67 6.96 3.89 0.29
N ALA A 68 5.90 4.03 1.09
CA ALA A 68 5.89 3.62 2.49
C ALA A 68 6.09 2.11 2.65
N ASN A 69 5.48 1.29 1.79
CA ASN A 69 5.67 -0.16 1.79
C ASN A 69 7.12 -0.52 1.48
N SER A 70 7.71 0.09 0.45
CA SER A 70 9.10 -0.20 0.06
C SER A 70 10.10 0.14 1.16
N VAL A 71 9.90 1.27 1.86
CA VAL A 71 10.72 1.63 3.03
C VAL A 71 10.52 0.63 4.15
N GLY A 72 9.27 0.27 4.46
CA GLY A 72 8.96 -0.71 5.50
C GLY A 72 9.60 -2.07 5.23
N ASP A 73 9.53 -2.57 4.01
CA ASP A 73 10.12 -3.85 3.61
C ASP A 73 11.65 -3.83 3.74
N ALA A 74 12.31 -2.75 3.28
CA ALA A 74 13.76 -2.61 3.42
C ALA A 74 14.19 -2.60 4.89
N VAL A 75 13.47 -1.87 5.74
CA VAL A 75 13.75 -1.79 7.18
C VAL A 75 13.50 -3.13 7.86
N MET A 76 12.43 -3.84 7.52
CA MET A 76 12.13 -5.15 8.09
C MET A 76 13.30 -6.13 7.92
N HIS A 77 14.01 -6.07 6.81
CA HIS A 77 15.22 -6.89 6.58
C HIS A 77 16.44 -6.44 7.40
N LEU A 78 16.47 -5.19 7.87
CA LEU A 78 17.57 -4.67 8.73
C LEU A 78 17.30 -4.92 10.23
N LEU A 79 16.04 -5.04 10.64
CA LEU A 79 15.68 -5.22 12.06
C LEU A 79 16.38 -6.41 12.73
N PRO A 80 16.57 -7.59 12.09
CA PRO A 80 17.28 -8.69 12.72
C PRO A 80 18.74 -8.36 13.08
N ALA A 81 19.40 -7.49 12.32
CA ALA A 81 20.75 -7.03 12.66
C ALA A 81 20.74 -6.13 13.90
N MET A 82 19.74 -5.26 14.02
CA MET A 82 19.53 -4.42 15.21
C MET A 82 19.20 -5.27 16.44
N ASP A 83 18.36 -6.29 16.31
CA ASP A 83 18.04 -7.21 17.40
C ASP A 83 19.28 -7.96 17.88
N ASN A 84 20.15 -8.40 16.97
CA ASN A 84 21.42 -9.04 17.30
C ASN A 84 22.38 -8.06 17.99
N LEU A 85 22.41 -6.80 17.57
CA LEU A 85 23.21 -5.76 18.21
C LEU A 85 22.72 -5.48 19.64
N ALA A 86 21.41 -5.37 19.83
CA ALA A 86 20.81 -5.20 21.16
C ALA A 86 21.15 -6.40 22.08
N ARG A 87 21.09 -7.64 21.54
CA ARG A 87 21.47 -8.85 22.27
C ARG A 87 22.96 -8.86 22.63
N ALA A 88 23.84 -8.38 21.73
CA ALA A 88 25.27 -8.28 22.02
C ALA A 88 25.56 -7.26 23.15
N ILE A 89 24.82 -6.14 23.16
CA ILE A 89 24.92 -5.15 24.25
C ILE A 89 24.44 -5.75 25.58
N ALA A 90 23.31 -6.45 25.57
CA ALA A 90 22.77 -7.11 26.76
C ALA A 90 23.71 -8.21 27.30
N ALA A 91 24.39 -8.95 26.42
CA ALA A 91 25.35 -9.97 26.84
C ALA A 91 26.57 -9.41 27.56
N LEU A 92 26.86 -8.09 27.41
CA LEU A 92 27.91 -7.36 28.08
C LEU A 92 27.40 -6.52 29.28
N GLU A 93 26.21 -6.89 29.80
CA GLU A 93 25.65 -6.22 30.97
C GLU A 93 26.53 -6.43 32.18
N GLY A 94 26.85 -5.32 32.92
CA GLY A 94 27.81 -5.33 34.01
C GLY A 94 29.25 -5.02 33.64
N GLU A 95 29.59 -4.94 32.34
CA GLU A 95 30.91 -4.58 31.84
C GLU A 95 30.91 -3.16 31.22
N ASP A 96 30.62 -2.14 32.01
CA ASP A 96 30.42 -0.77 31.49
C ASP A 96 31.69 -0.14 30.91
N ASP A 97 32.86 -0.54 31.38
CA ASP A 97 34.17 -0.08 30.89
C ASP A 97 34.67 -0.86 29.66
N ASN A 98 33.91 -1.83 29.17
CA ASN A 98 34.30 -2.64 28.01
C ASN A 98 34.24 -1.80 26.71
N PRO A 99 35.39 -1.59 26.01
CA PRO A 99 35.43 -0.81 24.77
C PRO A 99 34.53 -1.37 23.68
N ALA A 100 34.30 -2.70 23.63
CA ALA A 100 33.41 -3.33 22.70
C ALA A 100 31.94 -2.95 22.98
N LYS A 101 31.51 -2.92 24.25
CA LYS A 101 30.17 -2.46 24.64
C LYS A 101 29.94 -1.01 24.21
N GLN A 102 30.90 -0.14 24.47
CA GLN A 102 30.82 1.27 24.05
C GLN A 102 30.73 1.41 22.53
N GLY A 103 31.49 0.60 21.77
CA GLY A 103 31.43 0.56 20.33
C GLY A 103 30.03 0.11 19.82
N PHE A 104 29.45 -0.94 20.41
CA PHE A 104 28.13 -1.42 20.03
C PHE A 104 27.03 -0.39 20.37
N MET A 105 27.10 0.27 21.51
CA MET A 105 26.17 1.34 21.87
C MET A 105 26.25 2.53 20.91
N LEU A 106 27.45 2.89 20.45
CA LEU A 106 27.61 3.95 19.45
C LEU A 106 26.96 3.56 18.10
N ILE A 107 27.16 2.32 17.67
CA ILE A 107 26.54 1.80 16.44
C ILE A 107 25.00 1.78 16.58
N ALA A 108 24.46 1.31 17.70
CA ALA A 108 23.03 1.30 17.96
C ALA A 108 22.43 2.70 17.86
N ARG A 109 23.08 3.68 18.50
CA ARG A 109 22.66 5.08 18.43
C ARG A 109 22.69 5.65 17.01
N GLN A 110 23.70 5.32 16.22
CA GLN A 110 23.76 5.73 14.81
C GLN A 110 22.61 5.15 13.97
N PHE A 111 22.19 3.91 14.25
CA PHE A 111 21.02 3.31 13.61
C PHE A 111 19.72 4.01 14.02
N ASP A 112 19.55 4.30 15.32
CA ASP A 112 18.37 5.03 15.81
C ASP A 112 18.26 6.42 15.18
N GLU A 113 19.39 7.15 15.06
CA GLU A 113 19.47 8.45 14.39
C GLU A 113 19.14 8.31 12.89
N ALA A 114 19.65 7.29 12.22
CA ALA A 114 19.35 7.02 10.81
C ALA A 114 17.87 6.68 10.58
N PHE A 115 17.28 5.88 11.44
CA PHE A 115 15.85 5.55 11.40
C PHE A 115 14.99 6.77 11.63
N ALA A 116 15.31 7.60 12.61
CA ALA A 116 14.61 8.85 12.87
C ALA A 116 14.67 9.81 11.66
N ASN A 117 15.81 9.90 10.98
CA ASN A 117 15.99 10.72 9.78
C ASN A 117 15.13 10.22 8.59
N ILE A 118 14.87 8.92 8.50
CA ILE A 118 13.98 8.33 7.49
C ILE A 118 12.51 8.54 7.88
N GLY A 119 12.23 8.81 9.17
CA GLY A 119 10.88 8.94 9.71
C GLY A 119 10.33 7.62 10.27
N ILE A 120 11.22 6.71 10.68
CA ILE A 120 10.87 5.49 11.39
C ILE A 120 10.92 5.79 12.88
N GLU A 121 9.87 5.41 13.58
CA GLU A 121 9.72 5.62 15.01
C GLU A 121 9.64 4.28 15.74
N LYS A 122 10.30 4.19 16.89
CA LYS A 122 10.13 3.06 17.79
C LYS A 122 8.77 3.17 18.47
N ILE A 123 8.06 2.05 18.59
CA ILE A 123 6.78 1.98 19.28
C ILE A 123 7.08 1.94 20.79
N PRO A 124 6.54 2.90 21.59
CA PRO A 124 6.69 2.85 23.03
C PRO A 124 5.93 1.63 23.58
N ALA A 125 6.61 0.84 24.40
CA ALA A 125 6.05 -0.39 24.94
C ALA A 125 6.09 -0.42 26.48
N VAL A 126 7.25 -0.39 27.09
CA VAL A 126 7.40 -0.57 28.55
C VAL A 126 6.68 0.55 29.32
N GLY A 127 5.84 0.14 30.26
CA GLY A 127 5.08 1.08 31.10
C GLY A 127 3.87 1.70 30.42
N THR A 128 3.49 1.22 29.23
CA THR A 128 2.26 1.63 28.55
C THR A 128 1.20 0.53 28.62
N GLU A 129 -0.05 0.89 28.40
CA GLU A 129 -1.15 -0.07 28.27
C GLU A 129 -1.00 -0.87 26.96
N PHE A 130 -1.35 -2.15 27.01
CA PHE A 130 -1.27 -3.02 25.84
C PHE A 130 -2.31 -2.62 24.78
N ASP A 131 -1.84 -2.31 23.57
CA ASP A 131 -2.68 -2.09 22.39
C ASP A 131 -2.44 -3.20 21.35
N PRO A 132 -3.45 -4.03 21.04
CA PRO A 132 -3.31 -5.08 20.03
C PRO A 132 -2.90 -4.60 18.64
N ASN A 133 -3.15 -3.32 18.31
CA ASN A 133 -2.73 -2.75 17.05
C ASN A 133 -1.23 -2.48 16.99
N LEU A 134 -0.58 -2.19 18.11
CA LEU A 134 0.83 -1.79 18.19
C LEU A 134 1.73 -2.91 18.75
N HIS A 135 1.18 -3.73 19.63
CA HIS A 135 1.92 -4.69 20.44
C HIS A 135 1.45 -6.12 20.17
N ASN A 136 2.37 -7.05 20.31
CA ASN A 136 2.11 -8.50 20.30
C ASN A 136 2.51 -9.10 21.64
N ALA A 137 1.54 -9.47 22.45
CA ALA A 137 1.77 -10.13 23.74
C ALA A 137 2.23 -11.58 23.51
N VAL A 138 3.45 -11.89 23.91
CA VAL A 138 4.03 -13.25 23.79
C VAL A 138 3.99 -13.98 25.12
N MET A 139 4.06 -13.24 26.23
CA MET A 139 4.05 -13.79 27.58
C MET A 139 3.14 -12.97 28.49
N HIS A 140 2.49 -13.66 29.43
CA HIS A 140 1.74 -13.06 30.53
C HIS A 140 2.43 -13.37 31.85
N VAL A 141 2.36 -12.44 32.78
CA VAL A 141 2.89 -12.58 34.13
C VAL A 141 1.89 -12.01 35.11
N ASP A 142 1.63 -12.76 36.17
CA ASP A 142 0.88 -12.29 37.32
C ASP A 142 1.78 -11.35 38.13
N ASP A 143 1.55 -10.05 38.05
CA ASP A 143 2.31 -9.05 38.80
C ASP A 143 1.36 -8.04 39.45
N ASP A 144 1.09 -8.21 40.72
CA ASP A 144 0.20 -7.38 41.52
C ASP A 144 0.74 -5.94 41.72
N SER A 145 1.99 -5.65 41.33
CA SER A 145 2.63 -4.32 41.47
C SER A 145 2.32 -3.37 40.33
N VAL A 146 1.81 -3.91 39.20
CA VAL A 146 1.46 -3.15 37.97
C VAL A 146 -0.02 -3.33 37.70
N GLY A 147 -0.66 -2.34 37.08
CA GLY A 147 -2.07 -2.44 36.69
C GLY A 147 -2.31 -3.52 35.62
N ASP A 148 -3.58 -3.95 35.52
CA ASP A 148 -4.02 -4.93 34.52
C ASP A 148 -3.69 -4.42 33.10
N ASN A 149 -3.28 -5.33 32.21
CA ASN A 149 -2.91 -5.05 30.81
C ASN A 149 -1.73 -4.09 30.61
N MET A 150 -0.89 -3.92 31.63
CA MET A 150 0.32 -3.09 31.49
C MET A 150 1.48 -3.90 30.92
N ILE A 151 2.25 -3.27 30.05
CA ILE A 151 3.47 -3.87 29.48
C ILE A 151 4.61 -3.75 30.48
N VAL A 152 5.07 -4.91 30.97
CA VAL A 152 6.16 -5.01 31.97
C VAL A 152 7.52 -4.99 31.29
N GLU A 153 7.65 -5.69 30.18
CA GLU A 153 8.92 -5.88 29.49
C GLU A 153 8.76 -5.89 27.97
N GLU A 154 9.70 -5.29 27.26
CA GLU A 154 9.80 -5.35 25.80
C GLU A 154 10.86 -6.37 25.42
N LEU A 155 10.44 -7.51 24.86
CA LEU A 155 11.34 -8.58 24.40
C LEU A 155 11.97 -8.25 23.06
N MET A 156 11.24 -7.55 22.20
CA MET A 156 11.67 -7.16 20.88
C MET A 156 11.01 -5.82 20.48
N PRO A 157 11.79 -4.79 20.14
CA PRO A 157 11.25 -3.47 19.83
C PRO A 157 10.42 -3.47 18.54
N GLY A 158 9.28 -2.79 18.59
CA GLY A 158 8.44 -2.52 17.44
C GLY A 158 8.83 -1.23 16.74
N TYR A 159 8.54 -1.15 15.46
CA TYR A 159 8.82 0.02 14.63
C TYR A 159 7.65 0.36 13.73
N LYS A 160 7.39 1.64 13.54
CA LYS A 160 6.40 2.18 12.61
C LYS A 160 7.04 3.21 11.69
N TYR A 161 6.51 3.33 10.49
CA TYR A 161 6.84 4.38 9.53
C TYR A 161 5.59 5.20 9.24
N LYS A 162 5.56 6.45 9.70
CA LYS A 162 4.34 7.28 9.69
C LYS A 162 3.19 6.56 10.42
N GLU A 163 2.11 6.23 9.70
CA GLU A 163 0.97 5.51 10.26
C GLU A 163 1.05 3.98 10.05
N LYS A 164 2.04 3.49 9.29
CA LYS A 164 2.18 2.07 8.98
C LYS A 164 3.10 1.39 9.99
N ILE A 165 2.61 0.30 10.59
CA ILE A 165 3.42 -0.57 11.44
C ILE A 165 4.29 -1.45 10.53
N ILE A 166 5.60 -1.41 10.75
CA ILE A 166 6.59 -2.27 10.11
C ILE A 166 6.69 -3.59 10.88
N ARG A 167 6.79 -3.49 12.22
CA ARG A 167 6.85 -4.62 13.12
C ARG A 167 6.21 -4.25 14.47
N HIS A 168 5.35 -5.11 14.99
CA HIS A 168 4.78 -4.94 16.33
C HIS A 168 5.85 -5.19 17.39
N SER A 169 5.79 -4.46 18.51
CA SER A 169 6.63 -4.77 19.67
C SER A 169 6.22 -6.10 20.29
N MET A 170 7.16 -6.99 20.48
CA MET A 170 6.90 -8.22 21.24
C MET A 170 7.08 -7.94 22.73
N VAL A 171 6.00 -8.12 23.49
CA VAL A 171 5.92 -7.64 24.87
C VAL A 171 5.45 -8.72 25.80
N LYS A 172 5.77 -8.51 27.08
CA LYS A 172 5.29 -9.26 28.22
C LYS A 172 4.31 -8.38 28.98
N VAL A 173 3.12 -8.85 29.18
CA VAL A 173 1.99 -8.10 29.76
C VAL A 173 1.66 -8.64 31.14
N ALA A 174 1.42 -7.76 32.10
CA ALA A 174 0.80 -8.10 33.36
C ALA A 174 -0.69 -8.33 33.13
N ASN A 175 -1.28 -9.28 33.86
CA ASN A 175 -2.68 -9.75 33.73
C ASN A 175 -3.67 -8.80 33.11
#